data_c773cd5e70b82ea4d8c0a125520a3bfa
#
_entry.id   c773cd5e70b82ea4d8c0a125520a3bfa
#
_cell.length_a   1.000
_cell.length_b   1.000
_cell.length_c   1.000
_cell.angle_alpha   90.00
_cell.angle_beta   90.00
_cell.angle_gamma   90.00
#
_symmetry.space_group_name_H-M   'P 1'
#
loop_
_entity.id
_entity.type
_entity.pdbx_description
1 polymer ?
#
loop_
_entity_poly.entity_id
_entity_poly.type
_entity_poly.pdbx_seq_one_letter_code
_entity_poly.pdbx_strand_id
1 'polypeptide(L)'
;LVIAAGLVANMLTKNPKVKEASEIFIGFGILFIGMSSLSSALQPLKELPEFTNWILEYGSNPFIGVGIGLLMTLVLQSSSATIGVLIALASQGVLPITTAVFIIFGDNIGTCTTALISSLGTSRRGKQVALFHLMINVIGTIYFMLFLRGILVNVVESIDPGNVARQIANAHTIFNIVNVIVLFPFTNLLVKFIQMIIPDGEDEEESITRYLDKRILVTPSIALENTMYEFAAMAQETSSALENAIGAARTRDKKLVKKALENE
;
A
#
# COMPACT_ATOMS: atom_id res chain seq x y z
N LEU A 1 26.29 -15.84 3.37
CA LEU A 1 25.84 -17.17 3.89
C LEU A 1 24.38 -17.44 3.55
N VAL A 2 23.44 -16.55 3.84
CA VAL A 2 21.98 -16.74 3.60
C VAL A 2 21.70 -17.04 2.12
N ILE A 3 22.27 -16.25 1.20
CA ILE A 3 22.12 -16.47 -0.26
C ILE A 3 22.65 -17.84 -0.66
N ALA A 4 23.84 -18.21 -0.18
CA ALA A 4 24.43 -19.50 -0.51
C ALA A 4 23.58 -20.67 -0.02
N ALA A 5 23.07 -20.60 1.23
CA ALA A 5 22.17 -21.59 1.76
C ALA A 5 20.84 -21.66 0.97
N GLY A 6 20.28 -20.52 0.63
CA GLY A 6 19.09 -20.44 -0.22
C GLY A 6 19.30 -21.05 -1.61
N LEU A 7 20.42 -20.74 -2.28
CA LEU A 7 20.76 -21.30 -3.59
C LEU A 7 20.91 -22.83 -3.52
N VAL A 8 21.63 -23.32 -2.53
CA VAL A 8 21.82 -24.79 -2.35
C VAL A 8 20.46 -25.47 -2.08
N ALA A 9 19.64 -24.90 -1.22
CA ALA A 9 18.30 -25.44 -0.96
C ALA A 9 17.42 -25.42 -2.22
N ASN A 10 17.44 -24.32 -2.99
CA ASN A 10 16.67 -24.19 -4.24
C ASN A 10 17.10 -25.21 -5.30
N MET A 11 18.41 -25.45 -5.43
CA MET A 11 18.96 -26.39 -6.42
C MET A 11 18.74 -27.85 -6.06
N LEU A 12 18.75 -28.20 -4.76
CA LEU A 12 18.67 -29.58 -4.31
C LEU A 12 17.23 -30.05 -4.07
N THR A 13 16.27 -29.14 -3.90
CA THR A 13 14.90 -29.51 -3.58
C THR A 13 14.03 -29.67 -4.82
N LYS A 14 13.15 -30.69 -4.78
CA LYS A 14 12.02 -30.84 -5.72
C LYS A 14 10.69 -30.37 -5.12
N ASN A 15 10.68 -30.00 -3.83
CA ASN A 15 9.47 -29.55 -3.16
C ASN A 15 9.20 -28.08 -3.47
N PRO A 16 8.04 -27.72 -4.09
CA PRO A 16 7.72 -26.35 -4.46
C PRO A 16 7.76 -25.38 -3.29
N LYS A 17 7.24 -25.76 -2.11
CA LYS A 17 7.22 -24.89 -0.92
C LYS A 17 8.62 -24.56 -0.40
N VAL A 18 9.55 -25.53 -0.46
CA VAL A 18 10.94 -25.30 -0.07
C VAL A 18 11.65 -24.42 -1.09
N LYS A 19 11.30 -24.56 -2.37
CA LYS A 19 11.84 -23.72 -3.44
C LYS A 19 11.41 -22.27 -3.27
N GLU A 20 10.12 -22.01 -3.05
CA GLU A 20 9.57 -20.68 -2.77
C GLU A 20 10.24 -20.05 -1.53
N ALA A 21 10.33 -20.80 -0.42
CA ALA A 21 11.04 -20.32 0.77
C ALA A 21 12.51 -19.97 0.47
N SER A 22 13.19 -20.80 -0.31
CA SER A 22 14.59 -20.56 -0.70
C SER A 22 14.74 -19.26 -1.52
N GLU A 23 13.82 -18.98 -2.42
CA GLU A 23 13.79 -17.74 -3.22
C GLU A 23 13.60 -16.51 -2.34
N ILE A 24 12.75 -16.60 -1.31
CA ILE A 24 12.60 -15.54 -0.29
C ILE A 24 13.94 -15.28 0.42
N PHE A 25 14.63 -16.31 0.88
CA PHE A 25 15.93 -16.16 1.55
C PHE A 25 17.02 -15.59 0.62
N ILE A 26 17.03 -16.00 -0.66
CA ILE A 26 17.95 -15.45 -1.66
C ILE A 26 17.65 -13.96 -1.85
N GLY A 27 16.39 -13.58 -2.08
CA GLY A 27 15.97 -12.18 -2.25
C GLY A 27 16.34 -11.31 -1.04
N PHE A 28 16.09 -11.83 0.17
CA PHE A 28 16.46 -11.16 1.42
C PHE A 28 17.97 -10.94 1.53
N GLY A 29 18.76 -11.94 1.18
CA GLY A 29 20.22 -11.85 1.17
C GLY A 29 20.75 -10.84 0.17
N ILE A 30 20.17 -10.77 -1.04
CA ILE A 30 20.51 -9.78 -2.08
C ILE A 30 20.19 -8.36 -1.58
N LEU A 31 19.04 -8.19 -0.93
CA LEU A 31 18.64 -6.90 -0.33
C LEU A 31 19.70 -6.40 0.66
N PHE A 32 20.18 -7.25 1.58
CA PHE A 32 21.22 -6.86 2.54
C PHE A 32 22.57 -6.54 1.89
N ILE A 33 22.95 -7.26 0.82
CA ILE A 33 24.16 -6.91 0.04
C ILE A 33 23.98 -5.53 -0.60
N GLY A 34 22.81 -5.28 -1.22
CA GLY A 34 22.47 -3.98 -1.81
C GLY A 34 22.54 -2.83 -0.79
N MET A 35 21.96 -3.03 0.39
CA MET A 35 22.03 -2.04 1.49
C MET A 35 23.46 -1.78 1.95
N SER A 36 24.27 -2.82 2.11
CA SER A 36 25.67 -2.68 2.49
C SER A 36 26.47 -1.93 1.43
N SER A 37 26.28 -2.26 0.15
CA SER A 37 26.91 -1.57 -0.98
C SER A 37 26.49 -0.09 -1.05
N LEU A 38 25.21 0.19 -0.85
CA LEU A 38 24.68 1.56 -0.79
C LEU A 38 25.29 2.35 0.35
N SER A 39 25.35 1.79 1.56
CA SER A 39 25.98 2.42 2.72
C SER A 39 27.46 2.76 2.44
N SER A 40 28.19 1.85 1.82
CA SER A 40 29.59 2.07 1.44
C SER A 40 29.74 3.16 0.37
N ALA A 41 28.86 3.20 -0.61
CA ALA A 41 28.85 4.22 -1.66
C ALA A 41 28.49 5.62 -1.14
N LEU A 42 27.71 5.70 -0.06
CA LEU A 42 27.31 6.97 0.58
C LEU A 42 28.33 7.46 1.63
N GLN A 43 29.31 6.64 2.00
CA GLN A 43 30.31 7.01 2.99
C GLN A 43 31.05 8.34 2.67
N PRO A 44 31.45 8.64 1.41
CA PRO A 44 32.11 9.90 1.09
C PRO A 44 31.25 11.15 1.37
N LEU A 45 29.91 11.03 1.37
CA LEU A 45 29.02 12.16 1.66
C LEU A 45 29.18 12.68 3.10
N LYS A 46 29.56 11.81 4.03
CA LYS A 46 29.86 12.21 5.41
C LYS A 46 31.05 13.17 5.52
N GLU A 47 31.99 13.06 4.59
CA GLU A 47 33.22 13.85 4.56
C GLU A 47 33.01 15.20 3.86
N LEU A 48 31.82 15.43 3.24
CA LEU A 48 31.46 16.70 2.59
C LEU A 48 30.73 17.62 3.58
N PRO A 49 31.38 18.70 4.07
CA PRO A 49 30.76 19.64 5.01
C PRO A 49 29.50 20.29 4.43
N GLU A 50 29.51 20.57 3.12
CA GLU A 50 28.37 21.16 2.42
C GLU A 50 27.12 20.26 2.52
N PHE A 51 27.29 18.94 2.33
CA PHE A 51 26.19 17.98 2.41
C PHE A 51 25.62 17.89 3.83
N THR A 52 26.49 17.83 4.83
CA THR A 52 26.07 17.79 6.24
C THR A 52 25.36 19.08 6.63
N ASN A 53 25.89 20.24 6.25
CA ASN A 53 25.25 21.52 6.50
C ASN A 53 23.90 21.64 5.79
N TRP A 54 23.79 21.15 4.57
CA TRP A 54 22.54 21.09 3.82
C TRP A 54 21.46 20.31 4.56
N ILE A 55 21.79 19.12 5.08
CA ILE A 55 20.85 18.30 5.86
C ILE A 55 20.45 19.01 7.15
N LEU A 56 21.38 19.66 7.84
CA LEU A 56 21.09 20.36 9.09
C LEU A 56 20.25 21.62 8.86
N GLU A 57 20.52 22.36 7.80
CA GLU A 57 19.85 23.63 7.49
C GLU A 57 18.44 23.39 6.91
N TYR A 58 18.33 22.54 5.89
CA TYR A 58 17.07 22.32 5.19
C TYR A 58 16.27 21.14 5.75
N GLY A 59 16.91 20.15 6.32
CA GLY A 59 16.26 18.97 6.87
C GLY A 59 15.44 19.21 8.12
N SER A 60 15.69 20.33 8.84
CA SER A 60 14.87 20.77 9.97
C SER A 60 13.55 21.41 9.54
N ASN A 61 13.41 21.83 8.27
CA ASN A 61 12.17 22.37 7.74
C ASN A 61 11.21 21.24 7.35
N PRO A 62 10.03 21.15 8.01
CA PRO A 62 9.08 20.06 7.79
C PRO A 62 8.65 19.91 6.32
N PHE A 63 8.38 21.02 5.65
CA PHE A 63 7.90 21.00 4.27
C PHE A 63 8.98 20.57 3.28
N ILE A 64 10.23 20.97 3.51
CA ILE A 64 11.35 20.55 2.68
C ILE A 64 11.60 19.06 2.88
N GLY A 65 11.61 18.58 4.13
CA GLY A 65 11.79 17.16 4.44
C GLY A 65 10.70 16.28 3.79
N VAL A 66 9.42 16.67 3.90
CA VAL A 66 8.31 15.99 3.23
C VAL A 66 8.49 16.04 1.71
N GLY A 67 8.87 17.20 1.15
CA GLY A 67 9.12 17.33 -0.29
C GLY A 67 10.24 16.42 -0.79
N ILE A 68 11.34 16.31 -0.04
CA ILE A 68 12.45 15.41 -0.36
C ILE A 68 11.98 13.95 -0.37
N GLY A 69 11.27 13.50 0.68
CA GLY A 69 10.76 12.14 0.77
C GLY A 69 9.81 11.79 -0.38
N LEU A 70 8.88 12.69 -0.69
CA LEU A 70 7.97 12.56 -1.81
C LEU A 70 8.72 12.42 -3.14
N LEU A 71 9.68 13.30 -3.42
CA LEU A 71 10.46 13.27 -4.65
C LEU A 71 11.33 12.01 -4.75
N MET A 72 11.99 11.63 -3.66
CA MET A 72 12.80 10.39 -3.63
C MET A 72 11.94 9.18 -4.01
N THR A 73 10.79 9.04 -3.38
CA THR A 73 9.92 7.88 -3.62
C THR A 73 9.27 7.91 -4.99
N LEU A 74 8.95 9.11 -5.50
CA LEU A 74 8.47 9.30 -6.87
C LEU A 74 9.51 8.83 -7.90
N VAL A 75 10.79 9.13 -7.69
CA VAL A 75 11.89 8.73 -8.58
C VAL A 75 12.21 7.25 -8.43
N LEU A 76 12.37 6.77 -7.19
CA LEU A 76 12.71 5.38 -6.89
C LEU A 76 11.53 4.41 -7.09
N GLN A 77 10.30 4.91 -7.05
CA GLN A 77 9.05 4.15 -7.12
C GLN A 77 8.97 3.00 -6.10
N SER A 78 9.68 3.17 -4.99
CA SER A 78 9.78 2.17 -3.92
C SER A 78 10.07 2.84 -2.59
N SER A 79 9.11 2.79 -1.67
CA SER A 79 9.28 3.27 -0.30
C SER A 79 10.36 2.48 0.45
N SER A 80 10.45 1.17 0.21
CA SER A 80 11.51 0.35 0.81
C SER A 80 12.90 0.79 0.36
N ALA A 81 13.06 1.22 -0.90
CA ALA A 81 14.32 1.77 -1.40
C ALA A 81 14.61 3.13 -0.75
N THR A 82 13.62 4.00 -0.65
CA THR A 82 13.77 5.31 0.04
C THR A 82 14.17 5.10 1.49
N ILE A 83 13.47 4.26 2.23
CA ILE A 83 13.83 3.93 3.63
C ILE A 83 15.23 3.32 3.72
N GLY A 84 15.61 2.46 2.76
CA GLY A 84 16.97 1.92 2.67
C GLY A 84 18.04 3.00 2.53
N VAL A 85 17.82 4.02 1.71
CA VAL A 85 18.71 5.18 1.57
C VAL A 85 18.82 5.95 2.91
N LEU A 86 17.66 6.21 3.57
CA LEU A 86 17.66 6.90 4.87
C LEU A 86 18.43 6.12 5.93
N ILE A 87 18.23 4.79 5.98
CA ILE A 87 18.97 3.91 6.90
C ILE A 87 20.48 3.97 6.61
N ALA A 88 20.87 3.96 5.33
CA ALA A 88 22.26 4.04 4.93
C ALA A 88 22.90 5.37 5.35
N LEU A 89 22.22 6.51 5.12
CA LEU A 89 22.68 7.84 5.57
C LEU A 89 22.75 7.95 7.09
N ALA A 90 21.75 7.42 7.79
CA ALA A 90 21.73 7.39 9.25
C ALA A 90 22.86 6.54 9.83
N SER A 91 23.20 5.41 9.20
CA SER A 91 24.31 4.54 9.58
C SER A 91 25.67 5.23 9.45
N GLN A 92 25.78 6.22 8.57
CA GLN A 92 26.95 7.08 8.45
C GLN A 92 26.96 8.26 9.45
N GLY A 93 25.89 8.42 10.24
CA GLY A 93 25.74 9.51 11.20
C GLY A 93 25.43 10.87 10.57
N VAL A 94 25.03 10.89 9.29
CA VAL A 94 24.73 12.12 8.53
C VAL A 94 23.29 12.57 8.74
N LEU A 95 22.36 11.63 8.95
CA LEU A 95 20.93 11.91 9.03
C LEU A 95 20.39 11.66 10.45
N PRO A 96 20.00 12.71 11.19
CA PRO A 96 19.34 12.55 12.49
C PRO A 96 17.88 12.11 12.33
N ILE A 97 17.33 11.41 13.34
CA ILE A 97 15.95 10.92 13.34
C ILE A 97 14.94 12.05 13.20
N THR A 98 15.19 13.20 13.80
CA THR A 98 14.31 14.38 13.74
C THR A 98 14.07 14.90 12.33
N THR A 99 15.07 14.77 11.45
CA THR A 99 15.00 15.09 10.02
C THR A 99 14.40 13.93 9.23
N ALA A 100 14.86 12.69 9.52
CA ALA A 100 14.41 11.50 8.82
C ALA A 100 12.90 11.32 8.89
N VAL A 101 12.26 11.65 10.01
CA VAL A 101 10.80 11.54 10.21
C VAL A 101 10.01 12.36 9.18
N PHE A 102 10.46 13.56 8.82
CA PHE A 102 9.81 14.36 7.79
C PHE A 102 9.92 13.71 6.40
N ILE A 103 11.09 13.14 6.11
CA ILE A 103 11.32 12.44 4.84
C ILE A 103 10.44 11.17 4.78
N ILE A 104 10.28 10.44 5.89
CA ILE A 104 9.36 9.29 6.02
C ILE A 104 7.92 9.71 5.71
N PHE A 105 7.47 10.85 6.20
CA PHE A 105 6.12 11.34 5.92
C PHE A 105 5.93 11.63 4.42
N GLY A 106 6.92 12.23 3.79
CA GLY A 106 6.92 12.47 2.34
C GLY A 106 6.98 11.18 1.51
N ASP A 107 7.77 10.21 1.94
CA ASP A 107 7.87 8.88 1.34
C ASP A 107 6.50 8.19 1.27
N ASN A 108 5.73 8.24 2.35
CA ASN A 108 4.40 7.66 2.40
C ASN A 108 3.43 8.32 1.40
N ILE A 109 3.50 9.65 1.21
CA ILE A 109 2.72 10.33 0.17
C ILE A 109 3.22 9.93 -1.23
N GLY A 110 4.54 9.87 -1.42
CA GLY A 110 5.17 9.49 -2.68
C GLY A 110 4.78 8.09 -3.16
N THR A 111 4.59 7.15 -2.23
CA THR A 111 4.14 5.78 -2.52
C THR A 111 2.80 5.74 -3.26
N CYS A 112 1.93 6.73 -3.07
CA CYS A 112 0.63 6.78 -3.73
C CYS A 112 0.73 7.10 -5.23
N THR A 113 1.87 7.63 -5.70
CA THR A 113 2.03 8.08 -7.09
C THR A 113 1.85 6.95 -8.10
N THR A 114 2.36 5.76 -7.80
CA THR A 114 2.22 4.58 -8.67
C THR A 114 0.75 4.18 -8.82
N ALA A 115 -0.01 4.18 -7.73
CA ALA A 115 -1.44 3.91 -7.75
C ALA A 115 -2.22 4.98 -8.52
N LEU A 116 -1.87 6.25 -8.35
CA LEU A 116 -2.48 7.37 -9.08
C LEU A 116 -2.23 7.27 -10.58
N ILE A 117 -0.97 7.06 -11.00
CA ILE A 117 -0.62 6.91 -12.41
C ILE A 117 -1.34 5.70 -13.01
N SER A 118 -1.32 4.56 -12.33
CA SER A 118 -2.00 3.34 -12.79
C SER A 118 -3.51 3.53 -12.89
N SER A 119 -4.09 4.40 -12.08
CA SER A 119 -5.53 4.65 -12.08
C SER A 119 -6.03 5.50 -13.27
N LEU A 120 -5.14 6.21 -13.98
CA LEU A 120 -5.52 7.11 -15.07
C LEU A 120 -6.26 6.39 -16.21
N GLY A 121 -5.93 5.12 -16.46
CA GLY A 121 -6.57 4.28 -17.48
C GLY A 121 -7.61 3.29 -16.95
N THR A 122 -7.99 3.38 -15.67
CA THR A 122 -8.91 2.42 -15.04
C THR A 122 -10.33 2.96 -14.86
N SER A 123 -11.22 2.09 -14.37
CA SER A 123 -12.58 2.42 -13.99
C SER A 123 -12.64 3.53 -12.92
N ARG A 124 -13.81 4.12 -12.73
CA ARG A 124 -14.04 5.12 -11.67
C ARG A 124 -13.70 4.58 -10.29
N ARG A 125 -14.02 3.32 -10.02
CA ARG A 125 -13.67 2.65 -8.75
C ARG A 125 -12.16 2.53 -8.57
N GLY A 126 -11.41 2.22 -9.62
CA GLY A 126 -9.95 2.22 -9.58
C GLY A 126 -9.36 3.59 -9.21
N LYS A 127 -9.92 4.68 -9.77
CA LYS A 127 -9.55 6.06 -9.41
C LYS A 127 -9.93 6.40 -7.97
N GLN A 128 -11.11 5.96 -7.50
CA GLN A 128 -11.54 6.14 -6.10
C GLN A 128 -10.56 5.46 -5.13
N VAL A 129 -10.13 4.23 -5.42
CA VAL A 129 -9.15 3.50 -4.58
C VAL A 129 -7.80 4.22 -4.56
N ALA A 130 -7.30 4.70 -5.71
CA ALA A 130 -6.06 5.46 -5.76
C ALA A 130 -6.14 6.78 -4.96
N LEU A 131 -7.26 7.49 -5.07
CA LEU A 131 -7.50 8.71 -4.31
C LEU A 131 -7.65 8.42 -2.80
N PHE A 132 -8.29 7.31 -2.43
CA PHE A 132 -8.39 6.85 -1.03
C PHE A 132 -7.01 6.61 -0.43
N HIS A 133 -6.14 5.92 -1.16
CA HIS A 133 -4.76 5.68 -0.75
C HIS A 133 -4.00 6.99 -0.53
N LEU A 134 -4.11 7.93 -1.47
CA LEU A 134 -3.50 9.27 -1.31
C LEU A 134 -4.04 10.00 -0.08
N MET A 135 -5.36 10.02 0.10
CA MET A 135 -5.99 10.73 1.22
C MET A 135 -5.54 10.20 2.58
N ILE A 136 -5.47 8.88 2.76
CA ILE A 136 -5.01 8.28 4.02
C ILE A 136 -3.57 8.75 4.32
N ASN A 137 -2.68 8.76 3.34
CA ASN A 137 -1.29 9.14 3.55
C ASN A 137 -1.13 10.65 3.78
N VAL A 138 -1.88 11.49 3.07
CA VAL A 138 -1.87 12.94 3.27
C VAL A 138 -2.44 13.32 4.65
N ILE A 139 -3.61 12.77 5.01
CA ILE A 139 -4.23 13.04 6.32
C ILE A 139 -3.30 12.53 7.43
N GLY A 140 -2.74 11.31 7.27
CA GLY A 140 -1.77 10.74 8.19
C GLY A 140 -0.57 11.66 8.39
N THR A 141 0.04 12.10 7.31
CA THR A 141 1.16 13.04 7.35
C THR A 141 0.80 14.32 8.09
N ILE A 142 -0.36 14.91 7.80
CA ILE A 142 -0.79 16.18 8.43
C ILE A 142 -0.92 16.02 9.94
N TYR A 143 -1.68 15.03 10.44
CA TYR A 143 -1.85 14.92 11.88
C TYR A 143 -0.59 14.44 12.61
N PHE A 144 0.25 13.62 11.97
CA PHE A 144 1.55 13.28 12.54
C PHE A 144 2.46 14.50 12.65
N MET A 145 2.56 15.31 11.58
CA MET A 145 3.35 16.54 11.62
C MET A 145 2.90 17.50 12.71
N LEU A 146 1.59 17.67 12.86
CA LEU A 146 1.02 18.66 13.80
C LEU A 146 1.06 18.19 15.25
N PHE A 147 0.75 16.90 15.50
CA PHE A 147 0.47 16.42 16.85
C PHE A 147 1.35 15.27 17.32
N LEU A 148 1.74 14.33 16.45
CA LEU A 148 2.36 13.08 16.88
C LEU A 148 3.86 13.00 16.62
N ARG A 149 4.46 13.93 15.88
CA ARG A 149 5.89 13.88 15.52
C ARG A 149 6.80 13.74 16.74
N GLY A 150 6.60 14.60 17.76
CA GLY A 150 7.42 14.57 18.97
C GLY A 150 7.28 13.25 19.74
N ILE A 151 6.05 12.74 19.81
CA ILE A 151 5.76 11.45 20.45
C ILE A 151 6.45 10.33 19.67
N LEU A 152 6.35 10.32 18.34
CA LEU A 152 6.97 9.31 17.49
C LEU A 152 8.49 9.28 17.67
N VAL A 153 9.15 10.44 17.64
CA VAL A 153 10.61 10.56 17.86
C VAL A 153 10.99 10.01 19.23
N ASN A 154 10.34 10.46 20.30
CA ASN A 154 10.61 10.00 21.66
C ASN A 154 10.42 8.48 21.82
N VAL A 155 9.38 7.92 21.21
CA VAL A 155 9.09 6.48 21.26
C VAL A 155 10.21 5.68 20.57
N VAL A 156 10.61 6.06 19.36
CA VAL A 156 11.64 5.29 18.63
C VAL A 156 13.03 5.44 19.25
N GLU A 157 13.35 6.60 19.82
CA GLU A 157 14.58 6.80 20.60
C GLU A 157 14.60 5.98 21.89
N SER A 158 13.45 5.79 22.53
CA SER A 158 13.32 4.96 23.73
C SER A 158 13.44 3.47 23.42
N ILE A 159 12.93 3.02 22.25
CA ILE A 159 13.01 1.61 21.83
C ILE A 159 14.44 1.22 21.45
N ASP A 160 15.12 2.08 20.69
CA ASP A 160 16.48 1.84 20.20
C ASP A 160 17.39 3.04 20.45
N PRO A 161 17.88 3.24 21.69
CA PRO A 161 18.76 4.35 22.01
C PRO A 161 20.06 4.29 21.18
N GLY A 162 20.38 5.40 20.50
CA GLY A 162 21.64 5.55 19.77
C GLY A 162 21.72 4.83 18.41
N ASN A 163 20.70 4.10 17.99
CA ASN A 163 20.67 3.45 16.67
C ASN A 163 19.66 4.10 15.73
N VAL A 164 20.06 5.22 15.11
CA VAL A 164 19.17 5.99 14.23
C VAL A 164 18.65 5.17 13.05
N ALA A 165 19.42 4.25 12.51
CA ALA A 165 19.00 3.38 11.42
C ALA A 165 17.78 2.52 11.82
N ARG A 166 17.78 1.94 13.02
CA ARG A 166 16.64 1.19 13.56
C ARG A 166 15.48 2.10 13.95
N GLN A 167 15.76 3.27 14.48
CA GLN A 167 14.74 4.28 14.78
C GLN A 167 13.97 4.67 13.53
N ILE A 168 14.62 4.83 12.37
CA ILE A 168 13.98 5.09 11.08
C ILE A 168 13.02 3.95 10.68
N ALA A 169 13.49 2.70 10.74
CA ALA A 169 12.65 1.54 10.42
C ALA A 169 11.44 1.44 11.35
N ASN A 170 11.64 1.64 12.65
CA ASN A 170 10.59 1.66 13.66
C ASN A 170 9.61 2.83 13.43
N ALA A 171 10.10 4.02 13.13
CA ALA A 171 9.28 5.19 12.84
C ALA A 171 8.35 4.98 11.65
N HIS A 172 8.88 4.42 10.55
CA HIS A 172 8.08 4.08 9.38
C HIS A 172 7.00 3.04 9.71
N THR A 173 7.34 2.00 10.47
CA THR A 173 6.39 0.97 10.90
C THR A 173 5.30 1.54 11.81
N ILE A 174 5.68 2.30 12.83
CA ILE A 174 4.74 2.91 13.78
C ILE A 174 3.81 3.89 13.08
N PHE A 175 4.35 4.74 12.18
CA PHE A 175 3.53 5.66 11.39
C PHE A 175 2.43 4.90 10.64
N ASN A 176 2.77 3.84 9.91
CA ASN A 176 1.79 3.10 9.12
C ASN A 176 0.76 2.38 10.00
N ILE A 177 1.18 1.73 11.10
CA ILE A 177 0.27 1.04 12.01
C ILE A 177 -0.70 2.03 12.67
N VAL A 178 -0.18 3.12 13.22
CA VAL A 178 -1.02 4.15 13.88
C VAL A 178 -1.95 4.80 12.87
N ASN A 179 -1.48 5.08 11.65
CA ASN A 179 -2.29 5.65 10.59
C ASN A 179 -3.49 4.77 10.26
N VAL A 180 -3.28 3.46 10.13
CA VAL A 180 -4.38 2.50 9.91
C VAL A 180 -5.34 2.49 11.09
N ILE A 181 -4.85 2.36 12.33
CA ILE A 181 -5.70 2.29 13.52
C ILE A 181 -6.57 3.56 13.68
N VAL A 182 -5.96 4.74 13.46
CA VAL A 182 -6.65 6.03 13.61
C VAL A 182 -7.67 6.26 12.51
N LEU A 183 -7.35 5.93 11.25
CA LEU A 183 -8.21 6.23 10.11
C LEU A 183 -9.23 5.13 9.80
N PHE A 184 -9.03 3.91 10.27
CA PHE A 184 -9.94 2.79 10.02
C PHE A 184 -11.40 3.08 10.42
N PRO A 185 -11.69 3.68 11.61
CA PRO A 185 -13.07 4.04 11.98
C PRO A 185 -13.72 5.06 11.05
N PHE A 186 -12.93 5.86 10.35
CA PHE A 186 -13.39 6.91 9.44
C PHE A 186 -13.47 6.47 7.97
N THR A 187 -13.21 5.19 7.65
CA THR A 187 -13.20 4.66 6.30
C THR A 187 -14.48 5.02 5.53
N ASN A 188 -15.66 4.82 6.13
CA ASN A 188 -16.93 5.13 5.46
C ASN A 188 -17.11 6.63 5.16
N LEU A 189 -16.58 7.50 6.01
CA LEU A 189 -16.60 8.95 5.79
C LEU A 189 -15.68 9.34 4.63
N LEU A 190 -14.48 8.77 4.60
CA LEU A 190 -13.50 8.98 3.53
C LEU A 190 -14.04 8.48 2.19
N VAL A 191 -14.67 7.30 2.16
CA VAL A 191 -15.28 6.75 0.93
C VAL A 191 -16.38 7.68 0.42
N LYS A 192 -17.30 8.14 1.28
CA LYS A 192 -18.34 9.09 0.88
C LYS A 192 -17.76 10.39 0.33
N PHE A 193 -16.71 10.91 0.95
CA PHE A 193 -16.04 12.11 0.45
C PHE A 193 -15.39 11.88 -0.92
N ILE A 194 -14.79 10.73 -1.14
CA ILE A 194 -14.19 10.38 -2.44
C ILE A 194 -15.26 10.22 -3.51
N GLN A 195 -16.40 9.62 -3.19
CA GLN A 195 -17.54 9.49 -4.10
C GLN A 195 -18.16 10.85 -4.47
N MET A 196 -18.04 11.86 -3.61
CA MET A 196 -18.40 13.24 -3.99
C MET A 196 -17.43 13.85 -5.01
N ILE A 197 -16.14 13.50 -4.95
CA ILE A 197 -15.11 13.98 -5.88
C ILE A 197 -15.16 13.20 -7.20
N ILE A 198 -15.30 11.89 -7.10
CA ILE A 198 -15.39 10.96 -8.23
C ILE A 198 -16.69 10.18 -8.06
N PRO A 199 -17.82 10.68 -8.59
CA PRO A 199 -19.10 10.00 -8.48
C PRO A 199 -19.07 8.63 -9.16
N ASP A 200 -19.82 7.68 -8.61
CA ASP A 200 -20.08 6.40 -9.26
C ASP A 200 -20.79 6.69 -10.59
N GLY A 201 -20.38 6.05 -11.68
CA GLY A 201 -20.98 6.25 -13.00
C GLY A 201 -22.17 5.33 -13.20
N GLU A 202 -23.15 5.81 -13.96
CA GLU A 202 -24.25 4.98 -14.47
C GLU A 202 -23.77 3.91 -15.47
N ASP A 203 -22.53 4.06 -16.02
CA ASP A 203 -21.98 3.22 -17.08
C ASP A 203 -21.00 2.12 -16.60
N GLU A 204 -20.84 1.91 -15.30
CA GLU A 204 -20.39 0.60 -14.87
C GLU A 204 -21.58 -0.32 -15.03
N GLU A 205 -21.72 -0.94 -16.24
CA GLU A 205 -22.46 -2.18 -16.37
C GLU A 205 -22.19 -2.96 -15.11
N GLU A 206 -23.21 -3.15 -14.27
CA GLU A 206 -23.13 -4.09 -13.16
C GLU A 206 -22.53 -5.33 -13.80
N SER A 207 -21.29 -5.61 -13.51
CA SER A 207 -20.62 -6.78 -14.06
C SER A 207 -21.60 -7.90 -13.80
N ILE A 208 -22.15 -8.49 -14.86
CA ILE A 208 -23.12 -9.60 -14.79
C ILE A 208 -22.61 -10.63 -13.76
N THR A 209 -21.30 -10.66 -13.57
CA THR A 209 -20.59 -11.47 -12.58
C THR A 209 -20.17 -10.62 -11.37
N ARG A 210 -20.69 -10.97 -10.18
CA ARG A 210 -20.41 -10.26 -8.90
C ARG A 210 -19.07 -10.67 -8.29
N TYR A 211 -18.66 -11.92 -8.50
CA TYR A 211 -17.54 -12.56 -7.82
C TYR A 211 -16.39 -12.92 -8.76
N LEU A 212 -16.58 -12.86 -10.10
CA LEU A 212 -15.56 -13.22 -11.09
C LEU A 212 -14.82 -11.99 -11.60
N ASP A 213 -13.51 -11.93 -11.32
CA ASP A 213 -12.56 -10.98 -11.90
C ASP A 213 -11.43 -11.77 -12.56
N LYS A 214 -11.00 -11.37 -13.76
CA LYS A 214 -9.89 -12.03 -14.48
C LYS A 214 -8.59 -12.09 -13.65
N ARG A 215 -8.41 -11.17 -12.71
CA ARG A 215 -7.23 -11.13 -11.84
C ARG A 215 -7.17 -12.28 -10.84
N ILE A 216 -8.32 -12.79 -10.39
CA ILE A 216 -8.36 -13.92 -9.45
C ILE A 216 -8.00 -15.25 -10.10
N LEU A 217 -7.99 -15.33 -11.45
CA LEU A 217 -7.57 -16.53 -12.19
C LEU A 217 -6.09 -16.89 -11.95
N VAL A 218 -5.29 -15.94 -11.48
CA VAL A 218 -3.89 -16.17 -11.07
C VAL A 218 -3.79 -17.09 -9.86
N THR A 219 -4.85 -17.15 -9.03
CA THR A 219 -4.90 -17.99 -7.82
C THR A 219 -6.06 -19.00 -7.96
N PRO A 220 -5.82 -20.22 -8.48
CA PRO A 220 -6.87 -21.17 -8.85
C PRO A 220 -7.84 -21.53 -7.73
N SER A 221 -7.36 -21.63 -6.48
CA SER A 221 -8.22 -21.93 -5.32
C SER A 221 -9.22 -20.81 -5.03
N ILE A 222 -8.80 -19.55 -5.12
CA ILE A 222 -9.66 -18.38 -4.93
C ILE A 222 -10.62 -18.23 -6.12
N ALA A 223 -10.13 -18.48 -7.33
CA ALA A 223 -10.95 -18.44 -8.53
C ALA A 223 -12.08 -19.47 -8.47
N LEU A 224 -11.79 -20.70 -8.01
CA LEU A 224 -12.79 -21.75 -7.84
C LEU A 224 -13.82 -21.38 -6.76
N GLU A 225 -13.38 -20.88 -5.61
CA GLU A 225 -14.27 -20.43 -4.54
C GLU A 225 -15.20 -19.32 -5.02
N ASN A 226 -14.67 -18.31 -5.68
CA ASN A 226 -15.46 -17.20 -6.22
C ASN A 226 -16.43 -17.67 -7.34
N THR A 227 -16.05 -18.67 -8.13
CA THR A 227 -16.95 -19.30 -9.11
C THR A 227 -18.13 -19.96 -8.42
N MET A 228 -17.92 -20.62 -7.28
CA MET A 228 -19.02 -21.22 -6.50
C MET A 228 -19.97 -20.15 -5.94
N TYR A 229 -19.43 -19.01 -5.47
CA TYR A 229 -20.26 -17.87 -5.04
C TYR A 229 -21.07 -17.29 -6.20
N GLU A 230 -20.48 -17.17 -7.39
CA GLU A 230 -21.19 -16.70 -8.59
C GLU A 230 -22.33 -17.65 -8.97
N PHE A 231 -22.09 -18.96 -8.97
CA PHE A 231 -23.15 -19.94 -9.21
C PHE A 231 -24.28 -19.86 -8.17
N ALA A 232 -23.95 -19.66 -6.91
CA ALA A 232 -24.95 -19.50 -5.88
C ALA A 232 -25.80 -18.23 -6.07
N ALA A 233 -25.17 -17.12 -6.45
CA ALA A 233 -25.86 -15.87 -6.78
C ALA A 233 -26.78 -16.02 -7.99
N MET A 234 -26.30 -16.65 -9.08
CA MET A 234 -27.08 -16.94 -10.27
C MET A 234 -28.29 -17.83 -9.95
N ALA A 235 -28.11 -18.87 -9.13
CA ALA A 235 -29.20 -19.74 -8.72
C ALA A 235 -30.26 -18.98 -7.91
N GLN A 236 -29.84 -18.05 -7.04
CA GLN A 236 -30.75 -17.23 -6.24
C GLN A 236 -31.56 -16.25 -7.12
N GLU A 237 -30.90 -15.57 -8.07
CA GLU A 237 -31.57 -14.67 -9.03
C GLU A 237 -32.56 -15.45 -9.89
N THR A 238 -32.16 -16.61 -10.42
CA THR A 238 -33.06 -17.49 -11.23
C THR A 238 -34.26 -17.94 -10.42
N SER A 239 -34.09 -18.33 -9.16
CA SER A 239 -35.22 -18.70 -8.27
C SER A 239 -36.18 -17.53 -8.07
N SER A 240 -35.62 -16.33 -7.82
CA SER A 240 -36.41 -15.11 -7.64
C SER A 240 -37.18 -14.71 -8.93
N ALA A 241 -36.53 -14.83 -10.08
CA ALA A 241 -37.18 -14.60 -11.38
C ALA A 241 -38.36 -15.57 -11.60
N LEU A 242 -38.14 -16.86 -11.31
CA LEU A 242 -39.16 -17.88 -11.41
C LEU A 242 -40.36 -17.64 -10.46
N GLU A 243 -40.08 -17.31 -9.20
CA GLU A 243 -41.10 -16.96 -8.20
C GLU A 243 -41.93 -15.74 -8.64
N ASN A 244 -41.27 -14.69 -9.13
CA ASN A 244 -41.94 -13.50 -9.66
C ASN A 244 -42.79 -13.83 -10.90
N ALA A 245 -42.29 -14.66 -11.82
CA ALA A 245 -43.02 -15.09 -13.01
C ALA A 245 -44.26 -15.92 -12.65
N ILE A 246 -44.15 -16.88 -11.72
CA ILE A 246 -45.27 -17.66 -11.21
C ILE A 246 -46.28 -16.77 -10.50
N GLY A 247 -45.80 -15.85 -9.65
CA GLY A 247 -46.66 -14.87 -8.98
C GLY A 247 -47.42 -13.99 -9.97
N ALA A 248 -46.74 -13.49 -11.00
CA ALA A 248 -47.32 -12.70 -12.07
C ALA A 248 -48.42 -13.48 -12.83
N ALA A 249 -48.16 -14.76 -13.14
CA ALA A 249 -49.15 -15.63 -13.82
C ALA A 249 -50.40 -15.87 -12.97
N ARG A 250 -50.24 -15.99 -11.64
CA ARG A 250 -51.36 -16.21 -10.71
C ARG A 250 -52.19 -14.96 -10.45
N THR A 251 -51.49 -13.81 -10.24
CA THR A 251 -52.14 -12.56 -9.77
C THR A 251 -52.43 -11.58 -10.93
N ARG A 252 -51.84 -11.79 -12.10
CA ARG A 252 -51.85 -10.86 -13.26
C ARG A 252 -51.25 -9.48 -12.89
N ASP A 253 -50.35 -9.43 -11.92
CA ASP A 253 -49.69 -8.20 -11.49
C ASP A 253 -48.54 -7.82 -12.41
N LYS A 254 -48.69 -6.70 -13.11
CA LYS A 254 -47.69 -6.15 -14.04
C LYS A 254 -46.36 -5.81 -13.36
N LYS A 255 -46.37 -5.50 -12.04
CA LYS A 255 -45.14 -5.21 -11.30
C LYS A 255 -44.28 -6.46 -11.13
N LEU A 256 -44.90 -7.61 -10.91
CA LEU A 256 -44.18 -8.89 -10.82
C LEU A 256 -43.62 -9.33 -12.19
N VAL A 257 -44.36 -9.02 -13.29
CA VAL A 257 -43.82 -9.22 -14.65
C VAL A 257 -42.54 -8.43 -14.85
N LYS A 258 -42.57 -7.13 -14.48
CA LYS A 258 -41.38 -6.28 -14.61
C LYS A 258 -40.19 -6.79 -13.77
N LYS A 259 -40.43 -7.17 -12.52
CA LYS A 259 -39.39 -7.76 -11.66
C LYS A 259 -38.83 -9.07 -12.20
N ALA A 260 -39.66 -9.92 -12.78
CA ALA A 260 -39.20 -11.18 -13.39
C ALA A 260 -38.25 -10.91 -14.57
N LEU A 261 -38.57 -9.90 -15.40
CA LEU A 261 -37.74 -9.49 -16.54
C LEU A 261 -36.46 -8.74 -16.13
N GLU A 262 -36.48 -8.02 -15.01
CA GLU A 262 -35.30 -7.36 -14.47
C GLU A 262 -34.29 -8.36 -13.87
N ASN A 263 -34.76 -9.53 -13.44
CA ASN A 263 -33.91 -10.59 -12.87
C ASN A 263 -33.41 -11.58 -13.95
N GLU A 264 -33.89 -11.50 -15.20
CA GLU A 264 -33.45 -12.32 -16.32
C GLU A 264 -32.14 -11.81 -16.93
#